data_5bea0fc9416342444a5ba2e7700a5833
#
_entry.id   5bea0fc9416342444a5ba2e7700a5833
#
_cell.length_a   1.000
_cell.length_b   1.000
_cell.length_c   1.000
_cell.angle_alpha   90.00
_cell.angle_beta   90.00
_cell.angle_gamma   90.00
#
_symmetry.space_group_name_H-M   'P 1'
#
loop_
_entity.id
_entity.type
_entity.pdbx_description
1 polymer ?
#
loop_
_entity_poly.entity_id
_entity_poly.type
_entity_poly.pdbx_seq_one_letter_code
_entity_poly.pdbx_strand_id
1 'polypeptide(L)'
;MRVGVVTVGEDSAQEVCDRLVQGGVEAIWSFAPGRVELPQGVMLKHAVIAGLVSQGADAADMGFCGYSAFEHGIRAFGYRGGMYIRMGDDAHSGEIVLCDGTGTELTGSCFRAFQQELKTGAVRPITTERLGIVQRVSGAAKSYDAHLNRLAQSVRSGPNGVTVLIGGNPETYDAVARVLLPCGYSVRYYTGLDSDKLFETAKEENTDLAFMADGMEGVMCAIAYGKHITRHELNAVLAMAAVKDGRANKLVLPADIPGEYVKQIADEGAEISVCPAKRSRWARAAIEAGAYLPELFEPEAKIIRAAELYLAGKLKEYLDGLPKVTINEKKVPCSWRDMGRVLRSFTEGERNEQIQLVDGVKVNVDKGWVLVRPDSGFTAYRVIAGSFDAEYSKELTDVYAGKLRAIAEDKEG
;
A
#
# COMPACT_ATOMS: atom_id res chain seq x y z
N MET A 1 23.03 10.92 3.29
CA MET A 1 22.78 11.19 1.86
C MET A 1 23.48 12.49 1.44
N ARG A 2 24.23 12.43 0.37
CA ARG A 2 24.89 13.62 -0.22
C ARG A 2 24.09 14.09 -1.43
N VAL A 3 23.74 15.37 -1.44
CA VAL A 3 22.97 15.97 -2.55
C VAL A 3 23.86 16.92 -3.32
N GLY A 4 23.94 16.75 -4.64
CA GLY A 4 24.62 17.65 -5.55
C GLY A 4 23.63 18.63 -6.19
N VAL A 5 24.06 19.87 -6.43
CA VAL A 5 23.29 20.87 -7.16
C VAL A 5 24.05 21.30 -8.40
N VAL A 6 23.43 21.18 -9.56
CA VAL A 6 24.03 21.51 -10.87
C VAL A 6 23.31 22.75 -11.43
N THR A 7 24.06 23.82 -11.62
CA THR A 7 23.55 25.13 -12.12
C THR A 7 24.30 25.61 -13.38
N VAL A 8 24.87 24.68 -14.13
CA VAL A 8 25.64 24.97 -15.34
C VAL A 8 24.77 24.87 -16.60
N GLY A 9 25.28 25.37 -17.71
CA GLY A 9 24.62 25.23 -19.00
C GLY A 9 24.56 23.77 -19.48
N GLU A 10 23.76 23.50 -20.50
CA GLU A 10 23.50 22.15 -21.04
C GLU A 10 24.78 21.38 -21.39
N ASP A 11 25.74 22.06 -22.05
CA ASP A 11 26.99 21.45 -22.52
C ASP A 11 27.90 20.90 -21.39
N SER A 12 27.77 21.40 -20.17
CA SER A 12 28.60 21.01 -19.03
C SER A 12 27.84 20.18 -17.98
N ALA A 13 26.55 20.02 -18.14
CA ALA A 13 25.68 19.41 -17.13
C ALA A 13 26.03 17.96 -16.87
N GLN A 14 26.29 17.18 -17.91
CA GLN A 14 26.65 15.75 -17.78
C GLN A 14 27.97 15.58 -17.05
N GLU A 15 29.00 16.32 -17.44
CA GLU A 15 30.33 16.22 -16.80
C GLU A 15 30.29 16.58 -15.30
N VAL A 16 29.51 17.59 -14.94
CA VAL A 16 29.36 17.98 -13.53
C VAL A 16 28.58 16.90 -12.76
N CYS A 17 27.54 16.34 -13.35
CA CYS A 17 26.80 15.22 -12.77
C CYS A 17 27.70 14.00 -12.53
N ASP A 18 28.49 13.60 -13.50
CA ASP A 18 29.42 12.47 -13.39
C ASP A 18 30.43 12.67 -12.27
N ARG A 19 30.97 13.88 -12.12
CA ARG A 19 31.89 14.23 -11.00
C ARG A 19 31.20 14.17 -9.65
N LEU A 20 29.96 14.63 -9.56
CA LEU A 20 29.17 14.56 -8.31
C LEU A 20 28.90 13.11 -7.91
N VAL A 21 28.56 12.25 -8.85
CA VAL A 21 28.36 10.81 -8.64
C VAL A 21 29.64 10.14 -8.19
N GLN A 22 30.78 10.41 -8.84
CA GLN A 22 32.09 9.92 -8.44
C GLN A 22 32.47 10.38 -7.02
N GLY A 23 32.00 11.55 -6.61
CA GLY A 23 32.14 12.08 -5.24
C GLY A 23 31.19 11.45 -4.21
N GLY A 24 30.40 10.46 -4.59
CA GLY A 24 29.45 9.75 -3.72
C GLY A 24 28.18 10.52 -3.46
N VAL A 25 27.72 11.30 -4.43
CA VAL A 25 26.41 11.98 -4.39
C VAL A 25 25.33 11.00 -4.80
N GLU A 26 24.31 10.88 -3.99
CA GLU A 26 23.18 9.93 -4.14
C GLU A 26 21.95 10.58 -4.78
N ALA A 27 21.87 11.91 -4.78
CA ALA A 27 20.82 12.65 -5.46
C ALA A 27 21.36 13.92 -6.10
N ILE A 28 20.94 14.23 -7.32
CA ILE A 28 21.35 15.42 -8.05
C ILE A 28 20.16 16.30 -8.34
N TRP A 29 20.32 17.59 -8.05
CA TRP A 29 19.43 18.65 -8.49
C TRP A 29 20.08 19.39 -9.64
N SER A 30 19.59 19.24 -10.89
CA SER A 30 20.10 19.96 -12.03
C SER A 30 19.12 21.09 -12.45
N PHE A 31 19.52 22.29 -12.55
CA PHE A 31 18.82 23.41 -13.16
C PHE A 31 19.29 23.63 -14.62
N ALA A 32 20.15 22.75 -15.09
CA ALA A 32 20.60 22.81 -16.47
C ALA A 32 19.45 22.42 -17.41
N PRO A 33 19.21 23.15 -18.47
CA PRO A 33 18.36 22.71 -19.55
C PRO A 33 19.02 21.49 -20.22
N GLY A 34 18.24 20.47 -20.53
CA GLY A 34 18.74 19.28 -21.22
C GLY A 34 18.64 17.99 -20.39
N ARG A 35 18.83 16.88 -21.10
CA ARG A 35 18.74 15.54 -20.51
C ARG A 35 20.10 15.14 -19.94
N VAL A 36 20.12 14.74 -18.69
CA VAL A 36 21.30 14.21 -17.99
C VAL A 36 21.07 12.72 -17.74
N GLU A 37 22.05 11.90 -18.08
CA GLU A 37 22.06 10.48 -17.79
C GLU A 37 22.78 10.23 -16.46
N LEU A 38 22.16 9.51 -15.54
CA LEU A 38 22.72 9.21 -14.23
C LEU A 38 22.82 7.71 -14.04
N PRO A 39 23.86 7.24 -13.30
CA PRO A 39 23.96 5.83 -12.91
C PRO A 39 22.78 5.40 -12.03
N GLN A 40 22.55 4.08 -11.99
CA GLN A 40 21.57 3.47 -11.10
C GLN A 40 21.79 3.92 -9.64
N GLY A 41 20.68 4.21 -8.95
CA GLY A 41 20.70 4.62 -7.55
C GLY A 41 20.88 6.12 -7.30
N VAL A 42 21.11 6.92 -8.35
CA VAL A 42 21.15 8.39 -8.23
C VAL A 42 19.83 8.97 -8.74
N MET A 43 19.10 9.65 -7.85
CA MET A 43 17.77 10.16 -8.16
C MET A 43 17.79 11.56 -8.77
N LEU A 44 17.09 11.73 -9.90
CA LEU A 44 16.88 13.02 -10.54
C LEU A 44 15.53 13.62 -10.11
N LYS A 45 15.53 14.52 -9.12
CA LYS A 45 14.31 15.16 -8.59
C LYS A 45 13.79 16.38 -9.39
N HIS A 46 14.43 16.72 -10.50
CA HIS A 46 14.31 18.05 -11.10
C HIS A 46 13.03 18.36 -11.81
N ALA A 47 12.62 17.45 -12.70
CA ALA A 47 11.56 17.75 -13.66
C ALA A 47 10.22 18.05 -12.96
N VAL A 48 9.95 17.36 -11.87
CA VAL A 48 8.70 17.48 -11.13
C VAL A 48 8.63 18.81 -10.37
N ILE A 49 9.66 19.12 -9.58
CA ILE A 49 9.69 20.36 -8.78
C ILE A 49 9.74 21.59 -9.70
N ALA A 50 10.60 21.56 -10.71
CA ALA A 50 10.70 22.66 -11.68
C ALA A 50 9.37 22.87 -12.44
N GLY A 51 8.71 21.77 -12.83
CA GLY A 51 7.39 21.82 -13.47
C GLY A 51 6.32 22.45 -12.58
N LEU A 52 6.22 22.05 -11.32
CA LEU A 52 5.27 22.61 -10.36
C LEU A 52 5.51 24.13 -10.14
N VAL A 53 6.74 24.48 -9.85
CA VAL A 53 7.14 25.86 -9.57
C VAL A 53 6.95 26.77 -10.79
N SER A 54 7.29 26.28 -11.99
CA SER A 54 7.08 27.02 -13.25
C SER A 54 5.60 27.25 -13.58
N GLN A 55 4.70 26.51 -12.95
CA GLN A 55 3.25 26.68 -13.08
C GLN A 55 2.62 27.42 -11.87
N GLY A 56 3.46 28.00 -11.01
CA GLY A 56 3.03 28.82 -9.87
C GLY A 56 2.55 28.02 -8.66
N ALA A 57 2.84 26.74 -8.62
CA ALA A 57 2.56 25.91 -7.44
C ALA A 57 3.74 25.93 -6.47
N ASP A 58 3.46 26.17 -5.19
CA ASP A 58 4.44 25.98 -4.14
C ASP A 58 4.73 24.49 -3.97
N ALA A 59 6.01 24.14 -3.83
CA ALA A 59 6.46 22.78 -3.66
C ALA A 59 7.14 22.59 -2.29
N ALA A 60 6.68 21.61 -1.52
CA ALA A 60 7.30 21.20 -0.26
C ALA A 60 8.12 19.93 -0.50
N ASP A 61 9.45 20.01 -0.43
CA ASP A 61 10.34 18.86 -0.54
C ASP A 61 10.49 18.18 0.83
N MET A 62 9.87 17.02 1.00
CA MET A 62 9.94 16.21 2.21
C MET A 62 11.22 15.37 2.32
N GLY A 63 12.07 15.38 1.30
CA GLY A 63 13.28 14.58 1.25
C GLY A 63 12.98 13.09 1.00
N PHE A 64 13.86 12.22 1.51
CA PHE A 64 13.64 10.77 1.51
C PHE A 64 12.81 10.39 2.72
N CYS A 65 11.72 9.69 2.47
CA CYS A 65 10.87 9.14 3.52
C CYS A 65 10.09 7.94 2.97
N GLY A 66 9.68 7.03 3.83
CA GLY A 66 8.78 5.94 3.47
C GLY A 66 7.42 6.47 3.01
N TYR A 67 6.70 5.65 2.26
CA TYR A 67 5.42 6.05 1.66
C TYR A 67 4.38 6.45 2.73
N SER A 68 4.30 5.71 3.84
CA SER A 68 3.39 6.05 4.95
C SER A 68 3.72 7.41 5.58
N ALA A 69 5.02 7.72 5.73
CA ALA A 69 5.46 9.03 6.23
C ALA A 69 5.12 10.17 5.26
N PHE A 70 5.18 9.92 3.95
CA PHE A 70 4.76 10.85 2.92
C PHE A 70 3.24 11.10 2.96
N GLU A 71 2.40 10.04 2.99
CA GLU A 71 0.95 10.15 3.12
C GLU A 71 0.56 10.92 4.41
N HIS A 72 1.20 10.57 5.52
CA HIS A 72 1.02 11.27 6.80
C HIS A 72 1.40 12.74 6.69
N GLY A 73 2.54 13.05 6.05
CA GLY A 73 3.00 14.42 5.87
C GLY A 73 2.01 15.28 5.07
N ILE A 74 1.40 14.74 3.99
CA ILE A 74 0.36 15.45 3.24
C ILE A 74 -0.78 15.85 4.17
N ARG A 75 -1.30 14.90 4.95
CA ARG A 75 -2.42 15.13 5.89
C ARG A 75 -2.03 16.07 7.04
N ALA A 76 -0.90 15.81 7.68
CA ALA A 76 -0.46 16.53 8.87
C ALA A 76 -0.11 18.00 8.61
N PHE A 77 0.42 18.31 7.42
CA PHE A 77 0.79 19.67 7.04
C PHE A 77 -0.27 20.36 6.17
N GLY A 78 -1.37 19.67 5.85
CA GLY A 78 -2.49 20.24 5.10
C GLY A 78 -2.16 20.52 3.64
N TYR A 79 -1.27 19.75 3.00
CA TYR A 79 -0.96 19.92 1.59
C TYR A 79 -2.13 19.49 0.71
N ARG A 80 -2.27 20.15 -0.45
CA ARG A 80 -3.36 19.88 -1.41
C ARG A 80 -3.17 18.58 -2.19
N GLY A 81 -1.95 18.04 -2.20
CA GLY A 81 -1.57 16.81 -2.85
C GLY A 81 -0.08 16.59 -2.78
N GLY A 82 0.39 15.50 -3.37
CA GLY A 82 1.80 15.17 -3.37
C GLY A 82 2.19 14.24 -4.51
N MET A 83 3.49 14.18 -4.76
CA MET A 83 4.10 13.27 -5.71
C MET A 83 5.15 12.46 -4.99
N TYR A 84 4.97 11.13 -4.95
CA TYR A 84 5.94 10.20 -4.41
C TYR A 84 6.69 9.57 -5.57
N ILE A 85 8.01 9.67 -5.55
CA ILE A 85 8.86 9.14 -6.62
C ILE A 85 9.63 7.96 -6.06
N ARG A 86 9.52 6.80 -6.68
CA ARG A 86 10.25 5.59 -6.33
C ARG A 86 10.90 4.95 -7.54
N MET A 87 11.85 4.06 -7.29
CA MET A 87 12.35 3.17 -8.34
C MET A 87 11.25 2.18 -8.70
N GLY A 88 11.09 1.92 -9.99
CA GLY A 88 10.21 0.86 -10.48
C GLY A 88 10.79 -0.53 -10.22
N ASP A 89 10.01 -1.55 -10.53
CA ASP A 89 10.40 -2.96 -10.36
C ASP A 89 11.61 -3.33 -11.24
N ASP A 90 11.77 -2.66 -12.39
CA ASP A 90 13.00 -2.69 -13.14
C ASP A 90 13.92 -1.55 -12.69
N ALA A 91 15.21 -1.84 -12.56
CA ALA A 91 16.21 -0.86 -12.10
C ALA A 91 16.39 0.33 -13.08
N HIS A 92 15.65 0.40 -14.16
CA HIS A 92 15.73 1.40 -15.22
C HIS A 92 14.49 2.30 -15.30
N SER A 93 13.43 2.00 -14.54
CA SER A 93 12.22 2.81 -14.50
C SER A 93 12.03 3.52 -13.16
N GLY A 94 11.44 4.71 -13.21
CA GLY A 94 10.95 5.42 -12.05
C GLY A 94 9.43 5.47 -12.07
N GLU A 95 8.82 5.27 -10.93
CA GLU A 95 7.38 5.44 -10.77
C GLU A 95 7.06 6.73 -10.03
N ILE A 96 6.05 7.45 -10.51
CA ILE A 96 5.52 8.63 -9.84
C ILE A 96 4.10 8.31 -9.38
N VAL A 97 3.90 8.28 -8.08
CA VAL A 97 2.58 8.12 -7.47
C VAL A 97 2.03 9.49 -7.13
N LEU A 98 0.87 9.80 -7.66
CA LEU A 98 0.18 11.06 -7.42
C LEU A 98 -0.85 10.88 -6.32
N CYS A 99 -0.79 11.72 -5.30
CA CYS A 99 -1.75 11.75 -4.18
C CYS A 99 -2.48 13.07 -4.12
N ASP A 100 -3.72 13.04 -3.62
CA ASP A 100 -4.46 14.25 -3.30
C ASP A 100 -4.23 14.70 -1.84
N GLY A 101 -4.97 15.71 -1.40
CA GLY A 101 -4.86 16.28 -0.05
C GLY A 101 -5.22 15.30 1.09
N THR A 102 -5.85 14.17 0.79
CA THR A 102 -6.08 13.10 1.77
C THR A 102 -4.83 12.22 1.98
N GLY A 103 -3.79 12.42 1.16
CA GLY A 103 -2.60 11.58 1.13
C GLY A 103 -2.82 10.26 0.41
N THR A 104 -3.98 10.03 -0.20
CA THR A 104 -4.25 8.80 -0.95
C THR A 104 -4.03 8.99 -2.45
N GLU A 105 -3.64 7.92 -3.13
CA GLU A 105 -3.39 7.92 -4.58
C GLU A 105 -4.58 8.47 -5.36
N LEU A 106 -4.32 9.29 -6.38
CA LEU A 106 -5.34 9.81 -7.29
C LEU A 106 -6.05 8.66 -8.02
N THR A 107 -7.36 8.68 -7.99
CA THR A 107 -8.19 7.68 -8.65
C THR A 107 -9.37 8.31 -9.40
N GLY A 108 -10.06 7.51 -10.21
CA GLY A 108 -11.33 7.88 -10.82
C GLY A 108 -11.26 9.12 -11.75
N SER A 109 -12.11 10.09 -11.53
CA SER A 109 -12.22 11.30 -12.36
C SER A 109 -10.99 12.21 -12.27
N CYS A 110 -10.41 12.33 -11.07
CA CYS A 110 -9.21 13.17 -10.87
C CYS A 110 -8.00 12.63 -11.65
N PHE A 111 -7.81 11.31 -11.64
CA PHE A 111 -6.73 10.70 -12.41
C PHE A 111 -6.97 10.81 -13.93
N ARG A 112 -8.22 10.64 -14.39
CA ARG A 112 -8.56 10.83 -15.82
C ARG A 112 -8.35 12.27 -16.26
N ALA A 113 -8.72 13.27 -15.44
CA ALA A 113 -8.47 14.67 -15.73
C ALA A 113 -6.98 14.96 -15.87
N PHE A 114 -6.16 14.44 -14.94
CA PHE A 114 -4.71 14.55 -15.01
C PHE A 114 -4.15 13.91 -16.30
N GLN A 115 -4.60 12.71 -16.67
CA GLN A 115 -4.19 12.06 -17.92
C GLN A 115 -4.58 12.87 -19.17
N GLN A 116 -5.73 13.51 -19.13
CA GLN A 116 -6.18 14.37 -20.23
C GLN A 116 -5.29 15.61 -20.39
N GLU A 117 -4.94 16.27 -19.29
CA GLU A 117 -4.01 17.41 -19.32
C GLU A 117 -2.62 17.01 -19.84
N LEU A 118 -2.11 15.85 -19.42
CA LEU A 118 -0.85 15.31 -19.94
C LEU A 118 -0.90 15.09 -21.45
N LYS A 119 -2.03 14.59 -21.99
CA LYS A 119 -2.17 14.34 -23.44
C LYS A 119 -2.28 15.64 -24.25
N THR A 120 -2.90 16.66 -23.70
CA THR A 120 -3.06 17.95 -24.38
C THR A 120 -1.78 18.76 -24.43
N GLY A 121 -0.84 18.50 -23.50
CA GLY A 121 0.44 19.20 -23.43
C GLY A 121 0.31 20.70 -23.21
N ALA A 122 -0.85 21.17 -22.75
CA ALA A 122 -1.18 22.57 -22.63
C ALA A 122 -0.50 23.19 -21.38
N VAL A 123 0.84 23.29 -21.44
CA VAL A 123 1.58 24.06 -20.44
C VAL A 123 1.35 25.54 -20.70
N ARG A 124 0.68 26.24 -19.80
CA ARG A 124 0.47 27.70 -19.88
C ARG A 124 1.66 28.38 -19.21
N PRO A 125 2.50 29.11 -19.97
CA PRO A 125 3.58 29.88 -19.33
C PRO A 125 2.97 30.92 -18.38
N ILE A 126 3.51 31.00 -17.18
CA ILE A 126 3.16 32.04 -16.22
C ILE A 126 4.27 33.09 -16.14
N THR A 127 3.95 34.31 -15.70
CA THR A 127 4.92 35.34 -15.48
C THR A 127 5.84 35.03 -14.32
N THR A 128 7.09 35.51 -14.34
CA THR A 128 8.09 35.31 -13.28
C THR A 128 7.59 35.76 -11.89
N GLU A 129 6.68 36.70 -11.82
CA GLU A 129 6.06 37.19 -10.57
C GLU A 129 5.08 36.16 -9.94
N ARG A 130 4.70 35.12 -10.67
CA ARG A 130 3.77 34.08 -10.23
C ARG A 130 4.43 32.70 -10.07
N LEU A 131 5.76 32.64 -10.12
CA LEU A 131 6.47 31.40 -9.85
C LEU A 131 6.21 30.95 -8.42
N GLY A 132 6.02 29.64 -8.25
CA GLY A 132 5.93 29.03 -6.94
C GLY A 132 7.27 29.05 -6.21
N ILE A 133 7.26 28.73 -4.95
CA ILE A 133 8.46 28.60 -4.11
C ILE A 133 8.71 27.14 -3.75
N VAL A 134 9.99 26.79 -3.57
CA VAL A 134 10.38 25.48 -3.05
C VAL A 134 10.76 25.63 -1.59
N GLN A 135 10.09 24.88 -0.73
CA GLN A 135 10.40 24.82 0.69
C GLN A 135 10.86 23.42 1.06
N ARG A 136 11.99 23.30 1.73
CA ARG A 136 12.43 22.03 2.29
C ARG A 136 11.75 21.76 3.63
N VAL A 137 11.07 20.62 3.75
CA VAL A 137 10.36 20.21 4.96
C VAL A 137 11.10 19.04 5.63
N SER A 138 11.97 19.37 6.57
CA SER A 138 12.74 18.36 7.32
C SER A 138 11.91 17.63 8.42
N GLY A 139 10.64 18.00 8.58
CA GLY A 139 9.79 17.54 9.68
C GLY A 139 8.88 16.35 9.38
N ALA A 140 8.74 15.93 8.12
CA ALA A 140 7.79 14.89 7.75
C ALA A 140 8.06 13.55 8.44
N ALA A 141 9.29 13.05 8.33
CA ALA A 141 9.69 11.81 9.00
C ALA A 141 9.57 11.91 10.54
N LYS A 142 9.98 13.02 11.13
CA LYS A 142 9.85 13.26 12.58
C LYS A 142 8.40 13.32 13.03
N SER A 143 7.52 13.93 12.23
CA SER A 143 6.08 13.97 12.51
C SER A 143 5.49 12.57 12.48
N TYR A 144 5.92 11.76 11.54
CA TYR A 144 5.48 10.37 11.44
C TYR A 144 6.03 9.51 12.59
N ASP A 145 7.29 9.64 12.95
CA ASP A 145 7.87 8.96 14.11
C ASP A 145 7.12 9.33 15.41
N ALA A 146 6.74 10.61 15.56
CA ALA A 146 5.92 11.05 16.71
C ALA A 146 4.50 10.45 16.68
N HIS A 147 3.92 10.26 15.49
CA HIS A 147 2.64 9.59 15.29
C HIS A 147 2.74 8.11 15.71
N LEU A 148 3.72 7.36 15.21
CA LEU A 148 3.95 5.97 15.58
C LEU A 148 4.25 5.79 17.08
N ASN A 149 5.04 6.69 17.67
CA ASN A 149 5.31 6.66 19.11
C ASN A 149 4.07 6.89 19.97
N ARG A 150 3.09 7.66 19.50
CA ARG A 150 1.79 7.79 20.20
C ARG A 150 0.98 6.51 20.14
N LEU A 151 0.99 5.81 19.01
CA LEU A 151 0.34 4.50 18.87
C LEU A 151 1.00 3.45 19.78
N ALA A 152 2.31 3.52 19.96
CA ALA A 152 3.08 2.57 20.75
C ALA A 152 3.09 2.87 22.26
N GLN A 153 2.30 3.80 22.77
CA GLN A 153 2.32 4.14 24.20
C GLN A 153 1.98 2.96 25.12
N SER A 154 1.11 2.07 24.67
CA SER A 154 0.74 0.83 25.37
C SER A 154 1.82 -0.25 25.31
N VAL A 155 2.74 -0.18 24.35
CA VAL A 155 3.82 -1.16 24.14
C VAL A 155 5.01 -0.90 25.08
N ARG A 156 5.14 0.30 25.61
CA ARG A 156 6.29 0.74 26.43
C ARG A 156 6.46 0.01 27.76
N SER A 157 5.50 -0.78 28.17
CA SER A 157 5.53 -1.53 29.42
C SER A 157 5.85 -3.02 29.23
N GLY A 158 6.28 -3.43 28.05
CA GLY A 158 6.45 -4.84 27.70
C GLY A 158 7.70 -5.48 28.30
N PRO A 159 7.64 -6.79 28.61
CA PRO A 159 8.82 -7.54 28.98
C PRO A 159 9.77 -7.63 27.80
N ASN A 160 11.05 -7.50 28.07
CA ASN A 160 12.11 -7.66 27.09
C ASN A 160 12.12 -9.08 26.54
N GLY A 161 12.35 -9.25 25.25
CA GLY A 161 12.66 -10.52 24.65
C GLY A 161 11.78 -10.93 23.42
N VAL A 162 10.75 -10.15 23.08
CA VAL A 162 9.98 -10.43 21.84
C VAL A 162 10.81 -10.05 20.62
N THR A 163 10.99 -11.01 19.72
CA THR A 163 11.74 -10.84 18.46
C THR A 163 10.75 -10.61 17.31
N VAL A 164 10.95 -9.52 16.57
CA VAL A 164 10.18 -9.15 15.38
C VAL A 164 11.09 -9.15 14.17
N LEU A 165 10.79 -9.95 13.16
CA LEU A 165 11.47 -10.00 11.87
C LEU A 165 10.65 -9.28 10.82
N ILE A 166 11.24 -8.32 10.12
CA ILE A 166 10.54 -7.52 9.10
C ILE A 166 11.25 -7.70 7.77
N GLY A 167 10.54 -8.20 6.77
CA GLY A 167 11.01 -8.35 5.40
C GLY A 167 10.33 -7.36 4.46
N GLY A 168 10.93 -7.18 3.29
CA GLY A 168 10.43 -6.34 2.20
C GLY A 168 10.96 -4.92 2.25
N ASN A 169 10.16 -3.96 2.66
CA ASN A 169 10.50 -2.55 2.57
C ASN A 169 11.42 -2.08 3.73
N PRO A 170 12.66 -1.59 3.45
CA PRO A 170 13.60 -1.17 4.48
C PRO A 170 13.12 0.07 5.26
N GLU A 171 12.38 0.99 4.65
CA GLU A 171 11.86 2.16 5.34
C GLU A 171 10.82 1.78 6.40
N THR A 172 10.02 0.74 6.14
CA THR A 172 9.09 0.17 7.13
C THR A 172 9.86 -0.44 8.31
N TYR A 173 10.91 -1.23 8.02
CA TYR A 173 11.78 -1.74 9.08
C TYR A 173 12.38 -0.64 9.93
N ASP A 174 12.99 0.38 9.31
CA ASP A 174 13.63 1.49 10.01
C ASP A 174 12.64 2.24 10.92
N ALA A 175 11.44 2.51 10.43
CA ALA A 175 10.41 3.21 11.19
C ALA A 175 9.91 2.38 12.39
N VAL A 176 9.65 1.09 12.19
CA VAL A 176 9.24 0.17 13.27
C VAL A 176 10.36 -0.02 14.28
N ALA A 177 11.61 -0.20 13.83
CA ALA A 177 12.76 -0.37 14.72
C ALA A 177 12.97 0.84 15.62
N ARG A 178 12.85 2.08 15.09
CA ARG A 178 12.94 3.30 15.92
C ARG A 178 11.92 3.34 17.06
N VAL A 179 10.77 2.69 16.90
CA VAL A 179 9.70 2.64 17.91
C VAL A 179 9.84 1.46 18.85
N LEU A 180 10.08 0.26 18.33
CA LEU A 180 10.06 -0.97 19.13
C LEU A 180 11.36 -1.26 19.88
N LEU A 181 12.53 -0.91 19.33
CA LEU A 181 13.81 -1.12 20.03
C LEU A 181 13.86 -0.40 21.39
N PRO A 182 13.47 0.89 21.52
CA PRO A 182 13.40 1.55 22.83
C PRO A 182 12.39 0.92 23.80
N CYS A 183 11.43 0.14 23.28
CA CYS A 183 10.45 -0.59 24.09
C CYS A 183 10.93 -1.99 24.51
N GLY A 184 12.18 -2.37 24.20
CA GLY A 184 12.78 -3.63 24.60
C GLY A 184 12.54 -4.81 23.67
N TYR A 185 12.01 -4.57 22.47
CA TYR A 185 11.91 -5.60 21.42
C TYR A 185 13.25 -5.80 20.72
N SER A 186 13.47 -7.02 20.23
CA SER A 186 14.52 -7.29 19.23
C SER A 186 13.91 -7.16 17.83
N VAL A 187 14.38 -6.22 17.02
CA VAL A 187 13.86 -6.01 15.66
C VAL A 187 14.98 -6.36 14.66
N ARG A 188 14.69 -7.28 13.74
CA ARG A 188 15.61 -7.76 12.71
C ARG A 188 15.06 -7.50 11.33
N TYR A 189 15.95 -7.31 10.36
CA TYR A 189 15.61 -7.10 8.96
C TYR A 189 15.90 -8.36 8.14
N TYR A 190 14.92 -8.78 7.34
CA TYR A 190 15.06 -9.83 6.35
C TYR A 190 15.16 -9.22 4.95
N THR A 191 16.26 -9.44 4.27
CA THR A 191 16.58 -8.81 2.98
C THR A 191 15.84 -9.46 1.78
N GLY A 192 15.17 -10.59 1.97
CA GLY A 192 14.42 -11.28 0.91
C GLY A 192 13.01 -10.71 0.71
N LEU A 193 12.45 -11.02 -0.47
CA LEU A 193 11.06 -10.67 -0.83
C LEU A 193 10.13 -11.89 -0.89
N ASP A 194 10.63 -13.05 -0.49
CA ASP A 194 9.93 -14.33 -0.55
C ASP A 194 9.30 -14.65 0.80
N SER A 195 7.98 -14.78 0.84
CA SER A 195 7.21 -15.06 2.06
C SER A 195 7.47 -16.45 2.64
N ASP A 196 7.75 -17.45 1.78
CA ASP A 196 8.00 -18.81 2.24
C ASP A 196 9.37 -18.90 2.90
N LYS A 197 10.37 -18.23 2.32
CA LYS A 197 11.70 -18.10 2.94
C LYS A 197 11.68 -17.26 4.21
N LEU A 198 10.82 -16.23 4.29
CA LEU A 198 10.62 -15.50 5.53
C LEU A 198 10.11 -16.43 6.64
N PHE A 199 9.20 -17.36 6.30
CA PHE A 199 8.69 -18.34 7.25
C PHE A 199 9.78 -19.29 7.73
N GLU A 200 10.59 -19.82 6.81
CA GLU A 200 11.73 -20.68 7.16
C GLU A 200 12.71 -19.94 8.07
N THR A 201 13.12 -18.72 7.70
CA THR A 201 14.03 -17.88 8.50
C THR A 201 13.44 -17.58 9.88
N ALA A 202 12.16 -17.21 9.97
CA ALA A 202 11.50 -16.95 11.24
C ALA A 202 11.48 -18.17 12.16
N LYS A 203 11.34 -19.37 11.60
CA LYS A 203 11.39 -20.64 12.33
C LYS A 203 12.80 -21.00 12.79
N GLU A 204 13.80 -20.85 11.89
CA GLU A 204 15.20 -21.12 12.21
C GLU A 204 15.75 -20.17 13.29
N GLU A 205 15.39 -18.90 13.22
CA GLU A 205 15.80 -17.88 14.18
C GLU A 205 14.94 -17.84 15.45
N ASN A 206 13.96 -18.73 15.56
CA ASN A 206 13.00 -18.77 16.67
C ASN A 206 12.36 -17.38 16.94
N THR A 207 11.87 -16.75 15.88
CA THR A 207 11.27 -15.42 15.92
C THR A 207 9.83 -15.48 16.39
N ASP A 208 9.42 -14.60 17.28
CA ASP A 208 8.04 -14.53 17.81
C ASP A 208 7.04 -14.04 16.77
N LEU A 209 7.43 -13.00 16.04
CA LEU A 209 6.63 -12.36 15.02
C LEU A 209 7.48 -12.11 13.77
N ALA A 210 6.92 -12.37 12.59
CA ALA A 210 7.53 -11.95 11.34
C ALA A 210 6.49 -11.32 10.42
N PHE A 211 6.92 -10.34 9.60
CA PHE A 211 6.04 -9.61 8.69
C PHE A 211 6.75 -9.40 7.36
N MET A 212 6.04 -9.67 6.26
CA MET A 212 6.42 -9.21 4.94
C MET A 212 5.63 -7.94 4.62
N ALA A 213 6.33 -6.83 4.49
CA ALA A 213 5.73 -5.52 4.31
C ALA A 213 6.19 -4.86 3.01
N ASP A 214 5.24 -4.30 2.26
CA ASP A 214 5.46 -3.34 1.19
C ASP A 214 4.97 -1.96 1.63
N GLY A 215 5.75 -0.93 1.35
CA GLY A 215 5.41 0.43 1.80
C GLY A 215 4.10 0.96 1.21
N MET A 216 3.71 0.51 0.02
CA MET A 216 2.48 0.96 -0.67
C MET A 216 1.31 -0.02 -0.53
N GLU A 217 1.59 -1.32 -0.58
CA GLU A 217 0.53 -2.36 -0.49
C GLU A 217 0.22 -2.74 0.96
N GLY A 218 1.11 -2.41 1.89
CA GLY A 218 0.96 -2.71 3.31
C GLY A 218 1.59 -4.04 3.72
N VAL A 219 1.10 -4.66 4.80
CA VAL A 219 1.57 -5.98 5.25
C VAL A 219 0.91 -7.06 4.40
N MET A 220 1.73 -7.81 3.68
CA MET A 220 1.30 -8.86 2.76
C MET A 220 0.97 -10.16 3.50
N CYS A 221 1.80 -10.55 4.44
CA CYS A 221 1.59 -11.68 5.34
C CYS A 221 2.31 -11.46 6.67
N ALA A 222 1.89 -12.22 7.66
CA ALA A 222 2.54 -12.24 8.96
C ALA A 222 2.76 -13.69 9.43
N ILE A 223 3.62 -13.84 10.42
CA ILE A 223 3.88 -15.11 11.09
C ILE A 223 3.81 -14.84 12.60
N ALA A 224 3.07 -15.65 13.32
CA ALA A 224 3.08 -15.67 14.76
C ALA A 224 2.78 -17.09 15.24
N TYR A 225 3.32 -17.46 16.39
CA TYR A 225 3.12 -18.81 16.98
C TYR A 225 3.50 -19.95 16.03
N GLY A 226 4.49 -19.72 15.15
CA GLY A 226 4.94 -20.68 14.13
C GLY A 226 3.92 -20.96 13.02
N LYS A 227 2.94 -20.07 12.80
CA LYS A 227 1.91 -20.21 11.77
C LYS A 227 1.85 -18.99 10.87
N HIS A 228 1.52 -19.21 9.61
CA HIS A 228 1.16 -18.13 8.70
C HIS A 228 -0.15 -17.49 9.12
N ILE A 229 -0.17 -16.16 9.06
CA ILE A 229 -1.34 -15.32 9.23
C ILE A 229 -1.53 -14.55 7.94
N THR A 230 -2.65 -14.74 7.30
CA THR A 230 -3.00 -14.03 6.07
C THR A 230 -3.25 -12.55 6.36
N ARG A 231 -3.13 -11.69 5.33
CA ARG A 231 -3.48 -10.27 5.45
C ARG A 231 -4.92 -10.05 5.91
N HIS A 232 -5.84 -10.96 5.53
CA HIS A 232 -7.24 -10.87 5.89
C HIS A 232 -7.47 -11.18 7.37
N GLU A 233 -6.82 -12.22 7.88
CA GLU A 233 -6.86 -12.56 9.32
C GLU A 233 -6.25 -11.45 10.15
N LEU A 234 -5.07 -10.92 9.75
CA LEU A 234 -4.43 -9.82 10.47
C LEU A 234 -5.31 -8.57 10.49
N ASN A 235 -5.90 -8.20 9.34
CA ASN A 235 -6.81 -7.06 9.26
C ASN A 235 -8.06 -7.26 10.13
N ALA A 236 -8.64 -8.47 10.12
CA ALA A 236 -9.81 -8.80 10.93
C ALA A 236 -9.50 -8.71 12.44
N VAL A 237 -8.37 -9.26 12.87
CA VAL A 237 -7.93 -9.19 14.28
C VAL A 237 -7.72 -7.76 14.72
N LEU A 238 -7.05 -6.94 13.91
CA LEU A 238 -6.78 -5.53 14.25
C LEU A 238 -8.07 -4.70 14.28
N ALA A 239 -8.98 -4.94 13.34
CA ALA A 239 -10.30 -4.30 13.32
C ALA A 239 -11.12 -4.69 14.56
N MET A 240 -11.18 -5.98 14.89
CA MET A 240 -11.88 -6.48 16.08
C MET A 240 -11.28 -5.92 17.37
N ALA A 241 -9.94 -5.88 17.48
CA ALA A 241 -9.26 -5.27 18.61
C ALA A 241 -9.62 -3.79 18.77
N ALA A 242 -9.70 -3.04 17.66
CA ALA A 242 -10.07 -1.63 17.69
C ALA A 242 -11.51 -1.42 18.20
N VAL A 243 -12.45 -2.30 17.83
CA VAL A 243 -13.84 -2.25 18.30
C VAL A 243 -13.90 -2.60 19.79
N LYS A 244 -13.30 -3.71 20.20
CA LYS A 244 -13.31 -4.17 21.60
C LYS A 244 -12.63 -3.20 22.57
N ASP A 245 -11.60 -2.50 22.09
CA ASP A 245 -10.91 -1.47 22.87
C ASP A 245 -11.67 -0.11 22.87
N GLY A 246 -12.84 -0.01 22.21
CA GLY A 246 -13.64 1.21 22.10
C GLY A 246 -13.00 2.30 21.23
N ARG A 247 -11.99 1.97 20.43
CA ARG A 247 -11.30 2.92 19.53
C ARG A 247 -12.02 3.12 18.20
N ALA A 248 -12.91 2.18 17.83
CA ALA A 248 -13.71 2.25 16.64
C ALA A 248 -15.11 1.73 16.86
N ASN A 249 -16.11 2.49 16.45
CA ASN A 249 -17.52 2.08 16.36
C ASN A 249 -18.00 2.05 14.92
N LYS A 250 -17.19 2.52 13.98
CA LYS A 250 -17.41 2.51 12.54
C LYS A 250 -16.15 2.07 11.83
N LEU A 251 -16.31 1.18 10.87
CA LEU A 251 -15.21 0.64 10.07
C LEU A 251 -15.57 0.59 8.59
N VAL A 252 -14.55 0.76 7.76
CA VAL A 252 -14.61 0.48 6.34
C VAL A 252 -13.68 -0.70 6.08
N LEU A 253 -14.19 -1.78 5.48
CA LEU A 253 -13.41 -2.99 5.21
C LEU A 253 -13.34 -3.26 3.69
N PRO A 254 -12.28 -3.94 3.22
CA PRO A 254 -12.12 -4.21 1.79
C PRO A 254 -13.04 -5.36 1.33
N ALA A 255 -13.47 -5.32 0.07
CA ALA A 255 -14.42 -6.30 -0.50
C ALA A 255 -13.89 -7.73 -0.56
N ASP A 256 -12.57 -7.90 -0.55
CA ASP A 256 -11.90 -9.21 -0.55
C ASP A 256 -11.75 -9.84 0.84
N ILE A 257 -12.16 -9.15 1.91
CA ILE A 257 -12.21 -9.75 3.25
C ILE A 257 -13.37 -10.77 3.31
N PRO A 258 -13.20 -11.93 3.97
CA PRO A 258 -14.29 -12.87 4.20
C PRO A 258 -15.50 -12.25 4.88
N GLY A 259 -16.69 -12.54 4.38
CA GLY A 259 -17.94 -12.05 4.95
C GLY A 259 -18.16 -12.51 6.40
N GLU A 260 -17.63 -13.66 6.74
CA GLU A 260 -17.65 -14.24 8.09
C GLU A 260 -16.88 -13.36 9.09
N TYR A 261 -15.72 -12.81 8.66
CA TYR A 261 -14.95 -11.87 9.49
C TYR A 261 -15.71 -10.55 9.65
N VAL A 262 -16.31 -10.04 8.55
CA VAL A 262 -17.14 -8.83 8.59
C VAL A 262 -18.28 -8.99 9.59
N LYS A 263 -18.98 -10.14 9.53
CA LYS A 263 -20.08 -10.44 10.46
C LYS A 263 -19.60 -10.47 11.90
N GLN A 264 -18.51 -11.18 12.17
CA GLN A 264 -17.97 -11.28 13.54
C GLN A 264 -17.58 -9.92 14.12
N ILE A 265 -16.96 -9.05 13.30
CA ILE A 265 -16.59 -7.69 13.73
C ILE A 265 -17.85 -6.85 13.97
N ALA A 266 -18.89 -6.99 13.14
CA ALA A 266 -20.16 -6.30 13.31
C ALA A 266 -20.89 -6.74 14.60
N ASP A 267 -20.84 -8.03 14.92
CA ASP A 267 -21.43 -8.58 16.15
C ASP A 267 -20.78 -8.00 17.43
N GLU A 268 -19.56 -7.47 17.35
CA GLU A 268 -18.91 -6.71 18.43
C GLU A 268 -19.41 -5.26 18.55
N GLY A 269 -20.35 -4.84 17.71
CA GLY A 269 -21.04 -3.56 17.80
C GLY A 269 -20.56 -2.46 16.87
N ALA A 270 -19.74 -2.76 15.85
CA ALA A 270 -19.31 -1.78 14.88
C ALA A 270 -20.25 -1.68 13.67
N GLU A 271 -20.48 -0.46 13.21
CA GLU A 271 -21.06 -0.19 11.89
C GLU A 271 -20.00 -0.46 10.82
N ILE A 272 -20.29 -1.36 9.86
CA ILE A 272 -19.33 -1.72 8.82
C ILE A 272 -19.87 -1.35 7.44
N SER A 273 -19.03 -0.68 6.65
CA SER A 273 -19.20 -0.49 5.22
C SER A 273 -18.09 -1.20 4.44
N VAL A 274 -18.38 -1.59 3.19
CA VAL A 274 -17.45 -2.32 2.33
C VAL A 274 -17.05 -1.45 1.15
N CYS A 275 -15.77 -1.46 0.81
CA CYS A 275 -15.19 -0.66 -0.28
C CYS A 275 -14.26 -1.50 -1.16
N PRO A 276 -13.77 -0.95 -2.30
CA PRO A 276 -12.75 -1.62 -3.11
C PRO A 276 -11.50 -1.98 -2.32
N ALA A 277 -10.93 -3.16 -2.63
CA ALA A 277 -9.83 -3.76 -1.86
C ALA A 277 -8.46 -3.12 -2.10
N LYS A 278 -8.27 -2.32 -3.18
CA LYS A 278 -7.00 -1.61 -3.37
C LYS A 278 -6.74 -0.69 -2.17
N ARG A 279 -5.56 -0.82 -1.52
CA ARG A 279 -5.22 -0.10 -0.28
C ARG A 279 -5.53 1.40 -0.35
N SER A 280 -5.15 2.06 -1.45
CA SER A 280 -5.39 3.50 -1.63
C SER A 280 -6.88 3.88 -1.68
N ARG A 281 -7.72 3.03 -2.30
CA ARG A 281 -9.18 3.22 -2.34
C ARG A 281 -9.82 2.93 -0.99
N TRP A 282 -9.34 1.89 -0.31
CA TRP A 282 -9.78 1.55 1.03
C TRP A 282 -9.44 2.65 2.04
N ALA A 283 -8.19 3.14 2.05
CA ALA A 283 -7.78 4.25 2.90
C ALA A 283 -8.59 5.52 2.64
N ARG A 284 -8.85 5.86 1.37
CA ARG A 284 -9.70 6.99 0.98
C ARG A 284 -11.12 6.84 1.54
N ALA A 285 -11.75 5.70 1.32
CA ALA A 285 -13.10 5.44 1.80
C ALA A 285 -13.19 5.53 3.33
N ALA A 286 -12.17 5.05 4.03
CA ALA A 286 -12.08 5.16 5.49
C ALA A 286 -11.91 6.62 5.96
N ILE A 287 -11.09 7.42 5.28
CA ILE A 287 -10.92 8.85 5.58
C ILE A 287 -12.24 9.61 5.35
N GLU A 288 -12.89 9.41 4.21
CA GLU A 288 -14.17 10.04 3.86
C GLU A 288 -15.29 9.65 4.84
N ALA A 289 -15.26 8.42 5.35
CA ALA A 289 -16.22 7.93 6.35
C ALA A 289 -15.89 8.36 7.80
N GLY A 290 -14.76 9.02 8.04
CA GLY A 290 -14.25 9.32 9.38
C GLY A 290 -13.89 8.08 10.21
N ALA A 291 -13.53 6.99 9.53
CA ALA A 291 -13.22 5.67 10.09
C ALA A 291 -11.77 5.22 9.84
N TYR A 292 -10.85 6.16 9.68
CA TYR A 292 -9.43 5.84 9.42
C TYR A 292 -8.73 5.39 10.70
N LEU A 293 -8.21 4.17 10.65
CA LEU A 293 -7.39 3.57 11.70
C LEU A 293 -5.99 3.27 11.14
N PRO A 294 -4.93 3.90 11.64
CA PRO A 294 -3.57 3.72 11.13
C PRO A 294 -3.16 2.24 10.98
N GLU A 295 -3.47 1.42 11.98
CA GLU A 295 -3.14 0.01 12.00
C GLU A 295 -3.82 -0.86 10.92
N LEU A 296 -4.80 -0.32 10.20
CA LEU A 296 -5.38 -1.01 9.06
C LEU A 296 -4.69 -0.64 7.73
N PHE A 297 -4.05 0.52 7.67
CA PHE A 297 -3.54 1.08 6.41
C PHE A 297 -2.01 1.26 6.38
N GLU A 298 -1.41 1.65 7.51
CA GLU A 298 0.02 1.91 7.60
C GLU A 298 0.74 0.63 8.07
N PRO A 299 1.67 0.06 7.27
CA PRO A 299 2.34 -1.18 7.63
C PRO A 299 3.08 -1.07 8.97
N GLU A 300 3.69 0.07 9.25
CA GLU A 300 4.39 0.32 10.50
C GLU A 300 3.45 0.28 11.71
N ALA A 301 2.32 0.98 11.63
CA ALA A 301 1.31 1.00 12.68
C ALA A 301 0.69 -0.40 12.88
N LYS A 302 0.49 -1.13 11.79
CA LYS A 302 -0.02 -2.51 11.79
C LYS A 302 0.92 -3.45 12.55
N ILE A 303 2.22 -3.40 12.25
CA ILE A 303 3.24 -4.22 12.92
C ILE A 303 3.33 -3.88 14.41
N ILE A 304 3.37 -2.59 14.76
CA ILE A 304 3.42 -2.13 16.14
C ILE A 304 2.19 -2.64 16.92
N ARG A 305 1.00 -2.51 16.33
CA ARG A 305 -0.24 -2.96 16.99
C ARG A 305 -0.31 -4.48 17.13
N ALA A 306 0.16 -5.23 16.12
CA ALA A 306 0.24 -6.68 16.20
C ALA A 306 1.22 -7.13 17.30
N ALA A 307 2.37 -6.47 17.44
CA ALA A 307 3.33 -6.73 18.50
C ALA A 307 2.75 -6.45 19.91
N GLU A 308 1.96 -5.38 20.05
CA GLU A 308 1.25 -5.07 21.28
C GLU A 308 0.21 -6.17 21.63
N LEU A 309 -0.60 -6.57 20.67
CA LEU A 309 -1.59 -7.64 20.87
C LEU A 309 -0.92 -8.98 21.18
N TYR A 310 0.24 -9.26 20.54
CA TYR A 310 1.03 -10.45 20.85
C TYR A 310 1.48 -10.47 22.29
N LEU A 311 2.05 -9.38 22.77
CA LEU A 311 2.54 -9.24 24.13
C LEU A 311 1.42 -9.36 25.18
N ALA A 312 0.24 -8.83 24.85
CA ALA A 312 -0.95 -8.94 25.68
C ALA A 312 -1.64 -10.32 25.65
N GLY A 313 -1.15 -11.27 24.82
CA GLY A 313 -1.80 -12.55 24.59
C GLY A 313 -3.09 -12.49 23.75
N LYS A 314 -3.54 -11.29 23.41
CA LYS A 314 -4.79 -11.04 22.67
C LYS A 314 -4.69 -11.43 21.19
N LEU A 315 -3.50 -11.35 20.59
CA LEU A 315 -3.32 -11.74 19.19
C LEU A 315 -3.72 -13.20 18.98
N LYS A 316 -3.29 -14.09 19.87
CA LYS A 316 -3.63 -15.51 19.82
C LYS A 316 -5.13 -15.74 20.05
N GLU A 317 -5.68 -15.12 21.08
CA GLU A 317 -7.10 -15.22 21.40
C GLU A 317 -7.98 -14.84 20.21
N TYR A 318 -7.69 -13.72 19.55
CA TYR A 318 -8.47 -13.24 18.43
C TYR A 318 -8.28 -14.10 17.18
N LEU A 319 -7.05 -14.57 16.88
CA LEU A 319 -6.80 -15.48 15.78
C LEU A 319 -7.49 -16.83 15.95
N ASP A 320 -7.44 -17.40 17.15
CA ASP A 320 -8.10 -18.67 17.45
C ASP A 320 -9.64 -18.55 17.42
N GLY A 321 -10.17 -17.35 17.68
CA GLY A 321 -11.58 -17.02 17.60
C GLY A 321 -12.12 -16.72 16.20
N LEU A 322 -11.24 -16.51 15.21
CA LEU A 322 -11.69 -16.28 13.83
C LEU A 322 -12.23 -17.55 13.17
N PRO A 323 -13.29 -17.45 12.36
CA PRO A 323 -13.72 -18.54 11.50
C PRO A 323 -12.58 -18.97 10.56
N LYS A 324 -12.40 -20.29 10.39
CA LYS A 324 -11.34 -20.81 9.53
C LYS A 324 -11.79 -20.80 8.07
N VAL A 325 -11.55 -19.68 7.39
CA VAL A 325 -11.86 -19.49 5.98
C VAL A 325 -10.59 -19.70 5.15
N THR A 326 -10.64 -20.63 4.20
CA THR A 326 -9.57 -20.81 3.21
C THR A 326 -9.84 -19.91 2.01
N ILE A 327 -8.84 -19.14 1.61
CA ILE A 327 -8.90 -18.24 0.45
C ILE A 327 -7.95 -18.78 -0.61
N ASN A 328 -8.43 -18.92 -1.83
CA ASN A 328 -7.64 -19.26 -3.01
C ASN A 328 -7.73 -18.11 -4.02
N GLU A 329 -6.64 -17.90 -4.76
CA GLU A 329 -6.56 -16.83 -5.78
C GLU A 329 -5.93 -17.37 -7.06
N LYS A 330 -6.48 -16.96 -8.20
CA LYS A 330 -5.89 -17.16 -9.54
C LYS A 330 -5.92 -15.89 -10.36
N LYS A 331 -4.87 -15.70 -11.16
CA LYS A 331 -4.83 -14.64 -12.16
C LYS A 331 -5.26 -15.21 -13.52
N VAL A 332 -6.13 -14.49 -14.20
CA VAL A 332 -6.59 -14.81 -15.56
C VAL A 332 -6.15 -13.67 -16.47
N PRO A 333 -5.17 -13.89 -17.36
CA PRO A 333 -4.74 -12.88 -18.31
C PRO A 333 -5.92 -12.42 -19.19
N CYS A 334 -5.99 -11.12 -19.45
CA CYS A 334 -7.02 -10.53 -20.29
C CYS A 334 -6.45 -9.29 -20.98
N SER A 335 -6.66 -9.13 -22.29
CA SER A 335 -6.17 -7.94 -22.97
C SER A 335 -6.85 -6.68 -22.42
N TRP A 336 -6.14 -5.58 -22.38
CA TRP A 336 -6.70 -4.29 -21.94
C TRP A 336 -7.98 -3.91 -22.72
N ARG A 337 -8.03 -4.22 -24.02
CA ARG A 337 -9.17 -3.91 -24.87
C ARG A 337 -10.42 -4.72 -24.51
N ASP A 338 -10.23 -5.95 -24.03
CA ASP A 338 -11.32 -6.88 -23.73
C ASP A 338 -11.82 -6.80 -22.28
N MET A 339 -11.06 -6.18 -21.38
CA MET A 339 -11.41 -6.17 -19.95
C MET A 339 -12.85 -5.71 -19.69
N GLY A 340 -13.28 -4.60 -20.30
CA GLY A 340 -14.65 -4.10 -20.11
C GLY A 340 -15.73 -5.06 -20.62
N ARG A 341 -15.51 -5.70 -21.76
CA ARG A 341 -16.39 -6.70 -22.36
C ARG A 341 -16.49 -7.94 -21.47
N VAL A 342 -15.34 -8.49 -21.10
CA VAL A 342 -15.26 -9.72 -20.29
C VAL A 342 -16.00 -9.54 -18.96
N LEU A 343 -15.76 -8.42 -18.26
CA LEU A 343 -16.43 -8.18 -16.98
C LEU A 343 -17.96 -8.01 -17.15
N ARG A 344 -18.39 -7.35 -18.21
CA ARG A 344 -19.83 -7.20 -18.51
C ARG A 344 -20.48 -8.56 -18.81
N SER A 345 -19.91 -9.33 -19.72
CA SER A 345 -20.44 -10.67 -20.06
C SER A 345 -20.45 -11.59 -18.85
N PHE A 346 -19.40 -11.54 -18.01
CA PHE A 346 -19.37 -12.29 -16.77
C PHE A 346 -20.51 -11.88 -15.82
N THR A 347 -20.70 -10.56 -15.60
CA THR A 347 -21.78 -10.04 -14.75
C THR A 347 -23.16 -10.43 -15.26
N GLU A 348 -23.34 -10.44 -16.58
CA GLU A 348 -24.59 -10.86 -17.22
C GLU A 348 -24.87 -12.35 -17.07
N GLY A 349 -23.82 -13.18 -17.12
CA GLY A 349 -23.92 -14.62 -16.89
C GLY A 349 -24.30 -15.01 -15.46
N GLU A 350 -23.92 -14.20 -14.48
CA GLU A 350 -24.17 -14.45 -13.05
C GLU A 350 -25.44 -13.73 -12.51
N ARG A 351 -26.31 -13.19 -13.36
CA ARG A 351 -27.50 -12.40 -12.95
C ARG A 351 -28.47 -13.11 -12.01
N ASN A 352 -28.48 -14.43 -11.99
CA ASN A 352 -29.36 -15.21 -11.13
C ASN A 352 -28.79 -15.48 -9.74
N GLU A 353 -27.55 -15.07 -9.50
CA GLU A 353 -26.84 -15.23 -8.23
C GLU A 353 -26.91 -13.95 -7.39
N GLN A 354 -26.60 -14.05 -6.10
CA GLN A 354 -26.46 -12.89 -5.24
C GLN A 354 -25.14 -12.17 -5.55
N ILE A 355 -25.19 -11.17 -6.42
CA ILE A 355 -24.01 -10.41 -6.83
C ILE A 355 -23.89 -9.08 -6.09
N GLN A 356 -22.66 -8.67 -5.81
CA GLN A 356 -22.31 -7.36 -5.27
C GLN A 356 -21.27 -6.71 -6.19
N LEU A 357 -21.49 -5.44 -6.58
CA LEU A 357 -20.65 -4.70 -7.53
C LEU A 357 -19.82 -3.63 -6.80
N VAL A 358 -18.94 -4.05 -5.91
CA VAL A 358 -18.13 -3.11 -5.10
C VAL A 358 -16.70 -2.95 -5.67
N ASP A 359 -16.03 -4.04 -6.00
CA ASP A 359 -14.65 -4.04 -6.55
C ASP A 359 -14.53 -5.03 -7.72
N GLY A 360 -15.41 -4.94 -8.67
CA GLY A 360 -15.66 -5.95 -9.68
C GLY A 360 -16.97 -6.67 -9.37
N VAL A 361 -17.00 -7.98 -9.49
CA VAL A 361 -18.20 -8.80 -9.28
C VAL A 361 -17.93 -9.83 -8.16
N LYS A 362 -18.58 -9.66 -7.03
CA LYS A 362 -18.59 -10.65 -5.95
C LYS A 362 -19.86 -11.48 -6.05
N VAL A 363 -19.71 -12.77 -6.16
CA VAL A 363 -20.80 -13.76 -6.24
C VAL A 363 -20.82 -14.55 -4.94
N ASN A 364 -21.94 -14.56 -4.22
CA ASN A 364 -22.13 -15.40 -3.06
C ASN A 364 -22.79 -16.71 -3.47
N VAL A 365 -22.19 -17.81 -3.06
CA VAL A 365 -22.69 -19.18 -3.32
C VAL A 365 -22.94 -19.90 -1.98
N ASP A 366 -23.66 -21.03 -2.00
CA ASP A 366 -24.14 -21.71 -0.77
C ASP A 366 -23.06 -21.94 0.30
N LYS A 367 -21.82 -22.25 -0.10
CA LYS A 367 -20.74 -22.63 0.81
C LYS A 367 -19.52 -21.72 0.73
N GLY A 368 -19.67 -20.52 0.11
CA GLY A 368 -18.54 -19.63 -0.04
C GLY A 368 -18.88 -18.38 -0.89
N TRP A 369 -17.85 -17.77 -1.39
CA TRP A 369 -17.97 -16.58 -2.25
C TRP A 369 -16.83 -16.52 -3.26
N VAL A 370 -17.07 -15.84 -4.37
CA VAL A 370 -16.04 -15.55 -5.37
C VAL A 370 -16.05 -14.06 -5.69
N LEU A 371 -14.88 -13.44 -5.72
CA LEU A 371 -14.67 -12.07 -6.17
C LEU A 371 -13.84 -12.08 -7.45
N VAL A 372 -14.40 -11.58 -8.54
CA VAL A 372 -13.72 -11.33 -9.80
C VAL A 372 -13.47 -9.84 -9.94
N ARG A 373 -12.19 -9.44 -9.94
CA ARG A 373 -11.82 -8.04 -10.06
C ARG A 373 -10.64 -7.83 -11.00
N PRO A 374 -10.53 -6.64 -11.64
CA PRO A 374 -9.33 -6.29 -12.41
C PRO A 374 -8.09 -6.29 -11.52
N ASP A 375 -6.97 -6.80 -12.03
CA ASP A 375 -5.67 -6.67 -11.37
C ASP A 375 -5.12 -5.26 -11.59
N SER A 376 -4.69 -4.59 -10.54
CA SER A 376 -4.21 -3.21 -10.62
C SER A 376 -2.83 -3.06 -11.28
N GLY A 377 -2.04 -4.12 -11.32
CA GLY A 377 -0.66 -4.10 -11.84
C GLY A 377 -0.47 -4.83 -13.18
N PHE A 378 -1.48 -5.57 -13.65
CA PHE A 378 -1.36 -6.40 -14.85
C PHE A 378 -2.62 -6.38 -15.70
N THR A 379 -2.47 -6.67 -16.98
CA THR A 379 -3.60 -6.95 -17.89
C THR A 379 -4.19 -8.32 -17.57
N ALA A 380 -4.89 -8.41 -16.46
CA ALA A 380 -5.45 -9.65 -15.93
C ALA A 380 -6.67 -9.37 -15.02
N TYR A 381 -7.44 -10.40 -14.78
CA TYR A 381 -8.40 -10.49 -13.69
C TYR A 381 -7.84 -11.32 -12.55
N ARG A 382 -8.16 -10.93 -11.32
CA ARG A 382 -7.98 -11.77 -10.13
C ARG A 382 -9.31 -12.42 -9.81
N VAL A 383 -9.28 -13.73 -9.68
CA VAL A 383 -10.38 -14.57 -9.17
C VAL A 383 -9.98 -15.01 -7.78
N ILE A 384 -10.70 -14.52 -6.79
CA ILE A 384 -10.47 -14.80 -5.37
C ILE A 384 -11.69 -15.51 -4.85
N ALA A 385 -11.53 -16.71 -4.28
CA ALA A 385 -12.62 -17.47 -3.68
C ALA A 385 -12.33 -17.78 -2.23
N GLY A 386 -13.36 -17.77 -1.40
CA GLY A 386 -13.29 -18.11 0.02
C GLY A 386 -14.36 -19.13 0.41
N SER A 387 -13.97 -20.11 1.25
CA SER A 387 -14.87 -21.11 1.81
C SER A 387 -14.29 -21.67 3.11
N PHE A 388 -15.16 -22.28 3.95
CA PHE A 388 -14.73 -23.11 5.08
C PHE A 388 -14.08 -24.44 4.64
N ASP A 389 -14.36 -24.88 3.43
CA ASP A 389 -13.78 -26.06 2.82
C ASP A 389 -12.69 -25.65 1.83
N ALA A 390 -11.47 -26.12 2.09
CA ALA A 390 -10.30 -25.75 1.29
C ALA A 390 -10.37 -26.30 -0.14
N GLU A 391 -10.90 -27.52 -0.33
CA GLU A 391 -11.07 -28.14 -1.65
C GLU A 391 -12.13 -27.38 -2.45
N TYR A 392 -13.25 -27.05 -1.82
CA TYR A 392 -14.32 -26.29 -2.44
C TYR A 392 -13.87 -24.86 -2.81
N SER A 393 -13.10 -24.18 -1.96
CA SER A 393 -12.51 -22.86 -2.28
C SER A 393 -11.63 -22.93 -3.52
N LYS A 394 -10.81 -23.98 -3.65
CA LYS A 394 -9.96 -24.21 -4.83
C LYS A 394 -10.80 -24.50 -6.07
N GLU A 395 -11.80 -25.37 -5.96
CA GLU A 395 -12.73 -25.70 -7.04
C GLU A 395 -13.47 -24.45 -7.54
N LEU A 396 -14.01 -23.63 -6.64
CA LEU A 396 -14.64 -22.36 -6.98
C LEU A 396 -13.69 -21.46 -7.78
N THR A 397 -12.44 -21.30 -7.29
CA THR A 397 -11.44 -20.50 -7.99
C THR A 397 -11.18 -21.03 -9.39
N ASP A 398 -11.11 -22.35 -9.57
CA ASP A 398 -10.84 -22.99 -10.85
C ASP A 398 -12.02 -22.84 -11.82
N VAL A 399 -13.23 -23.08 -11.35
CA VAL A 399 -14.46 -22.94 -12.14
C VAL A 399 -14.63 -21.50 -12.65
N TYR A 400 -14.50 -20.51 -11.77
CA TYR A 400 -14.70 -19.12 -12.14
C TYR A 400 -13.54 -18.55 -12.99
N ALA A 401 -12.31 -19.03 -12.77
CA ALA A 401 -11.19 -18.73 -13.67
C ALA A 401 -11.41 -19.35 -15.06
N GLY A 402 -11.99 -20.54 -15.15
CA GLY A 402 -12.39 -21.20 -16.40
C GLY A 402 -13.46 -20.42 -17.14
N LYS A 403 -14.53 -20.00 -16.45
CA LYS A 403 -15.59 -19.13 -17.03
C LYS A 403 -15.01 -17.87 -17.65
N LEU A 404 -14.12 -17.16 -16.90
CA LEU A 404 -13.50 -15.93 -17.40
C LEU A 404 -12.63 -16.15 -18.63
N ARG A 405 -11.85 -17.26 -18.67
CA ARG A 405 -11.04 -17.61 -19.85
C ARG A 405 -11.93 -17.85 -21.07
N ALA A 406 -12.99 -18.64 -20.92
CA ALA A 406 -13.93 -18.90 -22.00
C ALA A 406 -14.53 -17.60 -22.56
N ILE A 407 -14.94 -16.66 -21.69
CA ILE A 407 -15.45 -15.34 -22.13
C ILE A 407 -14.36 -14.50 -22.78
N ALA A 408 -13.10 -14.58 -22.31
CA ALA A 408 -12.00 -13.81 -22.87
C ALA A 408 -11.55 -14.35 -24.26
N GLU A 409 -11.67 -15.66 -24.48
CA GLU A 409 -11.34 -16.32 -25.75
C GLU A 409 -12.46 -16.18 -26.79
N ASP A 410 -13.70 -16.06 -26.34
CA ASP A 410 -14.87 -15.83 -27.21
C ASP A 410 -14.83 -14.38 -27.73
N LYS A 411 -14.39 -14.24 -29.00
CA LYS A 411 -14.27 -12.95 -29.71
C LYS A 411 -15.52 -12.58 -30.51
N GLU A 412 -16.56 -13.42 -30.50
CA GLU A 412 -17.77 -13.26 -31.32
C GLU A 412 -18.95 -12.65 -30.55
N GLY A 413 -18.72 -11.89 -29.50
CA GLY A 413 -19.74 -11.21 -28.72
C GLY A 413 -19.76 -9.69 -28.89
#